data_e8a53cdc487a3d3ad555c171e18b81e7
#
_entry.id   e8a53cdc487a3d3ad555c171e18b81e7
#
_cell.length_a   1.000
_cell.length_b   1.000
_cell.length_c   1.000
_cell.angle_alpha   90.00
_cell.angle_beta   90.00
_cell.angle_gamma   90.00
#
_symmetry.space_group_name_H-M   'P 1'
#
loop_
_entity.id
_entity.type
_entity.pdbx_description
1 polymer ?
#
loop_
_entity_poly.entity_id
_entity_poly.type
_entity_poly.pdbx_seq_one_letter_code
_entity_poly.pdbx_strand_id
1 'polypeptide(L)'
;RSNSQAALQGYFSVAANRDAAHLALIAAVAKAHFNELYAQESMALAQRVLKTREATYKLSQMRHKAGVISAVDLRQQEALIESAKADYANAVKNREQARNALATLINQPLPEDLPAALPLSKQFKITRLPAGLSSEVLLNRPDIRAAEHSLKQANANIGAARAAFFPTISLTGSVGTASGELSGLFKSGTGIWSFAPSITLPIFNWGTNKANLDVAKLRKEAQIVAYEAAVQAAFQDVSNALVAREQLDKSYAALNKQSRAYNDSLRLINLRYKHGVSNALDLLDAERS
;
A
#
# COMPACT_ATOMS: atom_id res chain seq x y z
N ARG A 1 12.48 12.44 -35.02
CA ARG A 1 11.07 12.10 -34.68
C ARG A 1 10.96 10.89 -33.73
N SER A 2 11.60 9.74 -34.07
CA SER A 2 11.47 8.52 -33.20
C SER A 2 12.02 8.73 -31.81
N ASN A 3 13.15 9.39 -31.62
CA ASN A 3 13.71 9.70 -30.30
C ASN A 3 12.77 10.63 -29.48
N SER A 4 12.21 11.65 -30.12
CA SER A 4 11.25 12.55 -29.45
C SER A 4 9.97 11.81 -29.04
N GLN A 5 9.51 10.89 -29.91
CA GLN A 5 8.35 10.05 -29.60
C GLN A 5 8.65 9.08 -28.48
N ALA A 6 9.82 8.44 -28.45
CA ALA A 6 10.26 7.59 -27.36
C ALA A 6 10.33 8.36 -26.03
N ALA A 7 10.91 9.56 -26.05
CA ALA A 7 10.98 10.42 -24.87
C ALA A 7 9.59 10.82 -24.36
N LEU A 8 8.65 11.17 -25.27
CA LEU A 8 7.26 11.51 -24.92
C LEU A 8 6.53 10.32 -24.28
N GLN A 9 6.68 9.11 -24.85
CA GLN A 9 6.07 7.91 -24.25
C GLN A 9 6.70 7.56 -22.91
N GLY A 10 8.01 7.76 -22.75
CA GLY A 10 8.68 7.64 -21.45
C GLY A 10 8.12 8.61 -20.41
N TYR A 11 7.88 9.87 -20.78
CA TYR A 11 7.22 10.84 -19.91
C TYR A 11 5.82 10.38 -19.47
N PHE A 12 4.99 9.89 -20.40
CA PHE A 12 3.66 9.40 -20.08
C PHE A 12 3.70 8.14 -19.19
N SER A 13 4.68 7.26 -19.38
CA SER A 13 4.88 6.11 -18.49
C SER A 13 5.18 6.58 -17.06
N VAL A 14 6.09 7.54 -16.88
CA VAL A 14 6.43 8.11 -15.57
C VAL A 14 5.23 8.83 -14.94
N ALA A 15 4.46 9.59 -15.73
CA ALA A 15 3.24 10.25 -15.27
C ALA A 15 2.20 9.24 -14.78
N ALA A 16 1.98 8.16 -15.51
CA ALA A 16 1.09 7.08 -15.10
C ALA A 16 1.59 6.34 -13.84
N ASN A 17 2.90 6.10 -13.72
CA ASN A 17 3.50 5.55 -12.50
C ASN A 17 3.29 6.46 -11.28
N ARG A 18 3.39 7.79 -11.45
CA ARG A 18 3.05 8.75 -10.39
C ARG A 18 1.59 8.59 -9.94
N ASP A 19 0.67 8.45 -10.88
CA ASP A 19 -0.75 8.28 -10.57
C ASP A 19 -1.00 6.92 -9.86
N ALA A 20 -0.29 5.86 -10.26
CA ALA A 20 -0.31 4.58 -9.57
C ALA A 20 0.21 4.70 -8.12
N ALA A 21 1.33 5.42 -7.91
CA ALA A 21 1.89 5.67 -6.59
C ALA A 21 0.94 6.49 -5.71
N HIS A 22 0.24 7.48 -6.27
CA HIS A 22 -0.81 8.23 -5.56
C HIS A 22 -1.94 7.33 -5.07
N LEU A 23 -2.47 6.46 -5.93
CA LEU A 23 -3.51 5.50 -5.55
C LEU A 23 -3.03 4.52 -4.48
N ALA A 24 -1.81 4.02 -4.63
CA ALA A 24 -1.19 3.14 -3.63
C ALA A 24 -1.02 3.84 -2.27
N LEU A 25 -0.60 5.12 -2.26
CA LEU A 25 -0.48 5.91 -1.04
C LEU A 25 -1.85 6.13 -0.38
N ILE A 26 -2.89 6.50 -1.14
CA ILE A 26 -4.25 6.67 -0.62
C ILE A 26 -4.74 5.36 0.01
N ALA A 27 -4.54 4.23 -0.66
CA ALA A 27 -4.91 2.92 -0.14
C ALA A 27 -4.12 2.55 1.13
N ALA A 28 -2.81 2.86 1.16
CA ALA A 28 -1.95 2.61 2.32
C ALA A 28 -2.39 3.46 3.53
N VAL A 29 -2.69 4.74 3.34
CA VAL A 29 -3.18 5.64 4.39
C VAL A 29 -4.53 5.16 4.93
N ALA A 30 -5.47 4.79 4.03
CA ALA A 30 -6.76 4.25 4.44
C ALA A 30 -6.60 2.96 5.26
N LYS A 31 -5.75 2.04 4.80
CA LYS A 31 -5.45 0.79 5.52
C LYS A 31 -4.80 1.05 6.88
N ALA A 32 -3.85 1.97 6.96
CA ALA A 32 -3.18 2.34 8.20
C ALA A 32 -4.17 3.00 9.18
N HIS A 33 -5.09 3.84 8.70
CA HIS A 33 -6.15 4.43 9.51
C HIS A 33 -7.08 3.35 10.09
N PHE A 34 -7.56 2.41 9.27
CA PHE A 34 -8.38 1.29 9.79
C PHE A 34 -7.63 0.40 10.77
N ASN A 35 -6.33 0.21 10.57
CA ASN A 35 -5.49 -0.54 11.50
C ASN A 35 -5.33 0.19 12.85
N GLU A 36 -5.18 1.52 12.83
CA GLU A 36 -5.15 2.34 14.05
C GLU A 36 -6.48 2.27 14.81
N LEU A 37 -7.62 2.38 14.12
CA LEU A 37 -8.94 2.21 14.71
C LEU A 37 -9.15 0.83 15.33
N TYR A 38 -8.72 -0.22 14.64
CA TYR A 38 -8.74 -1.59 15.17
C TYR A 38 -7.91 -1.71 16.45
N ALA A 39 -6.69 -1.15 16.45
CA ALA A 39 -5.82 -1.17 17.60
C ALA A 39 -6.40 -0.37 18.78
N GLN A 40 -7.06 0.76 18.50
CA GLN A 40 -7.76 1.55 19.51
C GLN A 40 -8.95 0.79 20.15
N GLU A 41 -9.79 0.15 19.32
CA GLU A 41 -10.90 -0.66 19.82
C GLU A 41 -10.43 -1.88 20.62
N SER A 42 -9.33 -2.53 20.14
CA SER A 42 -8.69 -3.64 20.85
C SER A 42 -8.11 -3.22 22.20
N MET A 43 -7.47 -2.05 22.28
CA MET A 43 -7.00 -1.49 23.55
C MET A 43 -8.15 -1.19 24.50
N ALA A 44 -9.25 -0.61 24.03
CA ALA A 44 -10.42 -0.35 24.83
C ALA A 44 -11.09 -1.64 25.34
N LEU A 45 -11.07 -2.71 24.54
CA LEU A 45 -11.53 -4.03 24.95
C LEU A 45 -10.62 -4.61 26.05
N ALA A 46 -9.31 -4.62 25.84
CA ALA A 46 -8.34 -5.13 26.81
C ALA A 46 -8.45 -4.37 28.15
N GLN A 47 -8.67 -3.06 28.12
CA GLN A 47 -8.89 -2.26 29.32
C GLN A 47 -10.17 -2.67 30.07
N ARG A 48 -11.27 -2.96 29.35
CA ARG A 48 -12.51 -3.46 29.99
C ARG A 48 -12.30 -4.82 30.62
N VAL A 49 -11.61 -5.73 29.91
CA VAL A 49 -11.28 -7.06 30.45
C VAL A 49 -10.45 -6.92 31.71
N LEU A 50 -9.40 -6.09 31.71
CA LEU A 50 -8.57 -5.85 32.89
C LEU A 50 -9.41 -5.36 34.08
N LYS A 51 -10.27 -4.36 33.89
CA LYS A 51 -11.16 -3.87 34.95
C LYS A 51 -12.08 -4.96 35.51
N THR A 52 -12.61 -5.84 34.65
CA THR A 52 -13.44 -6.97 35.09
C THR A 52 -12.62 -7.97 35.92
N ARG A 53 -11.39 -8.31 35.47
CA ARG A 53 -10.50 -9.20 36.22
C ARG A 53 -10.06 -8.61 37.56
N GLU A 54 -9.81 -7.31 37.66
CA GLU A 54 -9.52 -6.60 38.90
C GLU A 54 -10.68 -6.73 39.89
N ALA A 55 -11.93 -6.51 39.42
CA ALA A 55 -13.12 -6.65 40.28
C ALA A 55 -13.32 -8.09 40.74
N THR A 56 -13.15 -9.08 39.86
CA THR A 56 -13.27 -10.50 40.20
C THR A 56 -12.19 -10.94 41.21
N TYR A 57 -10.94 -10.51 40.99
CA TYR A 57 -9.85 -10.81 41.93
C TYR A 57 -10.08 -10.23 43.30
N LYS A 58 -10.53 -8.97 43.40
CA LYS A 58 -10.89 -8.33 44.69
C LYS A 58 -11.99 -9.11 45.41
N LEU A 59 -13.02 -9.58 44.71
CA LEU A 59 -14.05 -10.43 45.30
C LEU A 59 -13.48 -11.77 45.78
N SER A 60 -12.60 -12.39 44.98
CA SER A 60 -11.94 -13.65 45.33
C SER A 60 -11.06 -13.51 46.58
N GLN A 61 -10.35 -12.40 46.75
CA GLN A 61 -9.60 -12.10 47.96
C GLN A 61 -10.49 -12.04 49.20
N MET A 62 -11.66 -11.40 49.10
CA MET A 62 -12.64 -11.33 50.21
C MET A 62 -13.19 -12.72 50.55
N ARG A 63 -13.54 -13.53 49.55
CA ARG A 63 -14.04 -14.90 49.74
C ARG A 63 -12.99 -15.83 50.34
N HIS A 64 -11.72 -15.68 49.91
CA HIS A 64 -10.62 -16.45 50.50
C HIS A 64 -10.40 -16.10 51.98
N LYS A 65 -10.43 -14.81 52.34
CA LYS A 65 -10.34 -14.37 53.75
C LYS A 65 -11.50 -14.89 54.61
N ALA A 66 -12.67 -15.07 54.00
CA ALA A 66 -13.86 -15.67 54.65
C ALA A 66 -13.84 -17.21 54.63
N GLY A 67 -12.81 -17.86 54.13
CA GLY A 67 -12.68 -19.33 54.04
C GLY A 67 -13.59 -20.01 53.03
N VAL A 68 -14.16 -19.24 52.08
CA VAL A 68 -15.17 -19.73 51.09
C VAL A 68 -14.49 -20.32 49.84
N ILE A 69 -13.28 -19.87 49.49
CA ILE A 69 -12.53 -20.39 48.36
C ILE A 69 -11.11 -20.81 48.77
N SER A 70 -10.50 -21.72 48.02
CA SER A 70 -9.17 -22.23 48.27
C SER A 70 -8.07 -21.23 47.91
N ALA A 71 -6.86 -21.43 48.46
CA ALA A 71 -5.66 -20.68 48.04
C ALA A 71 -5.34 -20.92 46.57
N VAL A 72 -5.60 -22.12 46.02
CA VAL A 72 -5.39 -22.46 44.62
C VAL A 72 -6.27 -21.60 43.72
N ASP A 73 -7.55 -21.47 44.04
CA ASP A 73 -8.49 -20.61 43.29
C ASP A 73 -8.04 -19.15 43.29
N LEU A 74 -7.56 -18.64 44.45
CA LEU A 74 -7.05 -17.29 44.54
C LEU A 74 -5.85 -17.06 43.65
N ARG A 75 -4.88 -18.02 43.61
CA ARG A 75 -3.68 -17.95 42.74
C ARG A 75 -4.06 -18.02 41.25
N GLN A 76 -5.07 -18.79 40.89
CA GLN A 76 -5.60 -18.79 39.53
C GLN A 76 -6.14 -17.43 39.11
N GLN A 77 -6.90 -16.75 39.99
CA GLN A 77 -7.40 -15.40 39.74
C GLN A 77 -6.27 -14.37 39.64
N GLU A 78 -5.22 -14.52 40.46
CA GLU A 78 -4.01 -13.69 40.39
C GLU A 78 -3.29 -13.85 39.03
N ALA A 79 -3.14 -15.07 38.54
CA ALA A 79 -2.56 -15.32 37.22
C ALA A 79 -3.37 -14.69 36.10
N LEU A 80 -4.71 -14.72 36.16
CA LEU A 80 -5.60 -14.12 35.16
C LEU A 80 -5.51 -12.60 35.13
N ILE A 81 -5.38 -11.92 36.28
CA ILE A 81 -5.22 -10.46 36.31
C ILE A 81 -3.85 -10.06 35.75
N GLU A 82 -2.78 -10.80 36.07
CA GLU A 82 -1.45 -10.51 35.54
C GLU A 82 -1.40 -10.74 34.01
N SER A 83 -2.07 -11.77 33.49
CA SER A 83 -2.27 -11.96 32.04
C SER A 83 -3.01 -10.77 31.42
N ALA A 84 -4.12 -10.33 32.03
CA ALA A 84 -4.88 -9.20 31.50
C ALA A 84 -4.10 -7.87 31.52
N LYS A 85 -3.20 -7.66 32.50
CA LYS A 85 -2.26 -6.52 32.52
C LYS A 85 -1.29 -6.58 31.35
N ALA A 86 -0.72 -7.76 31.09
CA ALA A 86 0.20 -7.97 29.97
C ALA A 86 -0.51 -7.74 28.62
N ASP A 87 -1.74 -8.24 28.48
CA ASP A 87 -2.55 -8.06 27.26
C ASP A 87 -2.89 -6.58 27.04
N TYR A 88 -3.25 -5.84 28.08
CA TYR A 88 -3.49 -4.40 27.99
C TYR A 88 -2.23 -3.63 27.60
N ALA A 89 -1.08 -3.95 28.22
CA ALA A 89 0.19 -3.31 27.85
C ALA A 89 0.57 -3.58 26.37
N ASN A 90 0.36 -4.81 25.89
CA ASN A 90 0.55 -5.15 24.48
C ASN A 90 -0.42 -4.39 23.56
N ALA A 91 -1.68 -4.23 23.97
CA ALA A 91 -2.67 -3.48 23.18
C ALA A 91 -2.30 -1.99 23.11
N VAL A 92 -1.83 -1.38 24.21
CA VAL A 92 -1.30 0.00 24.20
C VAL A 92 -0.12 0.12 23.24
N LYS A 93 0.86 -0.78 23.33
CA LYS A 93 2.01 -0.81 22.40
C LYS A 93 1.55 -0.88 20.94
N ASN A 94 0.64 -1.79 20.62
CA ASN A 94 0.16 -2.00 19.24
C ASN A 94 -0.56 -0.74 18.71
N ARG A 95 -1.35 -0.06 19.55
CA ARG A 95 -2.00 1.19 19.19
C ARG A 95 -0.97 2.28 18.88
N GLU A 96 0.03 2.48 19.75
CA GLU A 96 1.06 3.50 19.52
C GLU A 96 1.88 3.20 18.26
N GLN A 97 2.20 1.92 17.99
CA GLN A 97 2.87 1.53 16.74
C GLN A 97 2.01 1.80 15.50
N ALA A 98 0.71 1.51 15.55
CA ALA A 98 -0.20 1.81 14.45
C ALA A 98 -0.32 3.33 14.20
N ARG A 99 -0.35 4.13 15.27
CA ARG A 99 -0.35 5.60 15.20
C ARG A 99 0.93 6.15 14.58
N ASN A 100 2.09 5.62 14.98
CA ASN A 100 3.38 5.99 14.41
C ASN A 100 3.47 5.62 12.92
N ALA A 101 2.97 4.44 12.53
CA ALA A 101 2.93 4.03 11.13
C ALA A 101 2.07 4.97 10.27
N LEU A 102 0.92 5.41 10.77
CA LEU A 102 0.06 6.38 10.09
C LEU A 102 0.76 7.74 9.97
N ALA A 103 1.38 8.24 11.04
CA ALA A 103 2.14 9.49 11.05
C ALA A 103 3.29 9.46 10.01
N THR A 104 3.99 8.33 9.89
CA THR A 104 5.05 8.15 8.89
C THR A 104 4.51 8.24 7.46
N LEU A 105 3.34 7.64 7.18
CA LEU A 105 2.73 7.68 5.84
C LEU A 105 2.30 9.09 5.42
N ILE A 106 1.81 9.90 6.37
CA ILE A 106 1.40 11.28 6.10
C ILE A 106 2.56 12.28 6.24
N ASN A 107 3.74 11.79 6.66
CA ASN A 107 4.97 12.57 6.86
C ASN A 107 4.79 13.77 7.82
N GLN A 108 3.94 13.62 8.83
CA GLN A 108 3.73 14.62 9.88
C GLN A 108 3.14 13.98 11.14
N PRO A 109 3.34 14.55 12.33
CA PRO A 109 2.68 14.11 13.55
C PRO A 109 1.15 14.16 13.39
N LEU A 110 0.47 13.17 13.97
CA LEU A 110 -0.99 13.21 14.02
C LEU A 110 -1.44 14.32 14.99
N PRO A 111 -2.37 15.21 14.59
CA PRO A 111 -2.93 16.20 15.48
C PRO A 111 -3.52 15.55 16.74
N GLU A 112 -3.39 16.22 17.89
CA GLU A 112 -3.96 15.73 19.15
C GLU A 112 -5.47 15.93 19.20
N ASP A 113 -6.00 16.89 18.50
CA ASP A 113 -7.38 17.31 18.40
C ASP A 113 -8.19 16.65 17.29
N LEU A 114 -7.73 15.49 16.79
CA LEU A 114 -8.49 14.73 15.80
C LEU A 114 -9.89 14.41 16.34
N PRO A 115 -10.95 14.60 15.54
CA PRO A 115 -12.30 14.23 15.94
C PRO A 115 -12.35 12.76 16.33
N ALA A 116 -13.15 12.43 17.36
CA ALA A 116 -13.37 11.04 17.76
C ALA A 116 -13.83 10.22 16.55
N ALA A 117 -13.04 9.20 16.21
CA ALA A 117 -13.36 8.34 15.08
C ALA A 117 -14.64 7.55 15.33
N LEU A 118 -15.45 7.38 14.29
CA LEU A 118 -16.59 6.46 14.36
C LEU A 118 -16.07 5.03 14.57
N PRO A 119 -16.82 4.16 15.28
CA PRO A 119 -16.47 2.74 15.40
C PRO A 119 -16.29 2.09 14.04
N LEU A 120 -15.38 1.11 13.92
CA LEU A 120 -15.11 0.36 12.69
C LEU A 120 -16.39 -0.14 12.00
N SER A 121 -17.37 -0.60 12.79
CA SER A 121 -18.66 -1.07 12.28
C SER A 121 -19.52 0.00 11.59
N LYS A 122 -19.18 1.29 11.75
CA LYS A 122 -19.93 2.44 11.21
C LYS A 122 -19.14 3.24 10.17
N GLN A 123 -17.85 2.89 9.93
CA GLN A 123 -16.96 3.67 9.07
C GLN A 123 -17.32 3.61 7.59
N PHE A 124 -17.70 2.45 7.07
CA PHE A 124 -17.91 2.26 5.64
C PHE A 124 -19.05 1.29 5.35
N LYS A 125 -19.96 1.71 4.49
CA LYS A 125 -20.96 0.82 3.90
C LYS A 125 -20.88 0.89 2.37
N ILE A 126 -19.89 0.25 1.78
CA ILE A 126 -19.97 -0.08 0.36
C ILE A 126 -20.93 -1.25 0.23
N THR A 127 -22.19 -0.96 -0.07
CA THR A 127 -23.24 -1.95 -0.04
C THR A 127 -23.22 -2.88 -1.25
N ARG A 128 -22.80 -2.42 -2.43
CA ARG A 128 -22.68 -3.26 -3.63
C ARG A 128 -21.65 -2.69 -4.61
N LEU A 129 -20.80 -3.55 -5.14
CA LEU A 129 -20.11 -3.27 -6.40
C LEU A 129 -21.10 -3.56 -7.54
N PRO A 130 -21.20 -2.70 -8.57
CA PRO A 130 -22.07 -2.99 -9.71
C PRO A 130 -21.64 -4.31 -10.34
N ALA A 131 -22.58 -5.25 -10.48
CA ALA A 131 -22.34 -6.46 -11.23
C ALA A 131 -22.20 -6.10 -12.72
N GLY A 132 -21.22 -6.69 -13.43
CA GLY A 132 -21.04 -6.48 -14.86
C GLY A 132 -20.18 -5.28 -15.25
N LEU A 133 -19.29 -4.81 -14.38
CA LEU A 133 -18.22 -3.89 -14.79
C LEU A 133 -17.42 -4.54 -15.93
N SER A 134 -17.36 -3.86 -17.08
CA SER A 134 -16.54 -4.29 -18.21
C SER A 134 -15.07 -4.39 -17.81
N SER A 135 -14.37 -5.41 -18.34
CA SER A 135 -12.91 -5.51 -18.19
C SER A 135 -12.15 -4.29 -18.76
N GLU A 136 -12.81 -3.48 -19.60
CA GLU A 136 -12.26 -2.21 -20.10
C GLU A 136 -11.90 -1.22 -18.97
N VAL A 137 -12.54 -1.31 -17.81
CA VAL A 137 -12.18 -0.49 -16.64
C VAL A 137 -10.74 -0.76 -16.20
N LEU A 138 -10.21 -1.97 -16.42
CA LEU A 138 -8.82 -2.30 -16.13
C LEU A 138 -7.83 -1.51 -16.99
N LEU A 139 -8.20 -1.17 -18.24
CA LEU A 139 -7.36 -0.37 -19.12
C LEU A 139 -7.15 1.07 -18.62
N ASN A 140 -8.02 1.55 -17.73
CA ASN A 140 -7.89 2.85 -17.08
C ASN A 140 -6.95 2.82 -15.85
N ARG A 141 -6.49 1.64 -15.43
CA ARG A 141 -5.54 1.52 -14.32
C ARG A 141 -4.21 2.20 -14.68
N PRO A 142 -3.67 3.04 -13.79
CA PRO A 142 -2.42 3.75 -14.08
C PRO A 142 -1.22 2.83 -14.30
N ASP A 143 -1.14 1.70 -13.61
CA ASP A 143 -0.07 0.69 -13.76
C ASP A 143 -0.11 0.04 -15.15
N ILE A 144 -1.28 -0.31 -15.68
CA ILE A 144 -1.46 -0.83 -17.05
C ILE A 144 -1.10 0.24 -18.08
N ARG A 145 -1.54 1.48 -17.89
CA ARG A 145 -1.20 2.62 -18.76
C ARG A 145 0.31 2.88 -18.78
N ALA A 146 0.98 2.78 -17.63
CA ALA A 146 2.44 2.91 -17.55
C ALA A 146 3.16 1.84 -18.37
N ALA A 147 2.73 0.57 -18.26
CA ALA A 147 3.26 -0.53 -19.04
C ALA A 147 2.99 -0.37 -20.56
N GLU A 148 1.80 0.10 -20.93
CA GLU A 148 1.45 0.40 -22.33
C GLU A 148 2.35 1.50 -22.92
N HIS A 149 2.58 2.59 -22.18
CA HIS A 149 3.47 3.66 -22.62
C HIS A 149 4.93 3.19 -22.70
N SER A 150 5.39 2.32 -21.81
CA SER A 150 6.72 1.69 -21.90
C SER A 150 6.86 0.82 -23.14
N LEU A 151 5.82 0.08 -23.50
CA LEU A 151 5.79 -0.69 -24.76
C LEU A 151 5.82 0.22 -25.99
N LYS A 152 5.06 1.31 -26.00
CA LYS A 152 5.07 2.33 -27.06
C LYS A 152 6.45 3.00 -27.19
N GLN A 153 7.11 3.26 -26.06
CA GLN A 153 8.48 3.77 -26.02
C GLN A 153 9.46 2.80 -26.67
N ALA A 154 9.42 1.52 -26.29
CA ALA A 154 10.28 0.49 -26.85
C ALA A 154 10.06 0.33 -28.38
N ASN A 155 8.80 0.42 -28.83
CA ASN A 155 8.48 0.41 -30.25
C ASN A 155 9.05 1.64 -31.00
N ALA A 156 9.00 2.82 -30.41
CA ALA A 156 9.58 4.04 -30.98
C ALA A 156 11.13 3.93 -31.08
N ASN A 157 11.78 3.26 -30.12
CA ASN A 157 13.22 3.01 -30.13
C ASN A 157 13.66 2.12 -31.30
N ILE A 158 12.83 1.21 -31.79
CA ILE A 158 13.11 0.46 -33.01
C ILE A 158 13.23 1.42 -34.20
N GLY A 159 12.34 2.42 -34.27
CA GLY A 159 12.42 3.46 -35.31
C GLY A 159 13.71 4.28 -35.21
N ALA A 160 14.19 4.57 -34.02
CA ALA A 160 15.46 5.24 -33.77
C ALA A 160 16.66 4.37 -34.18
N ALA A 161 16.65 3.08 -33.84
CA ALA A 161 17.69 2.13 -34.25
C ALA A 161 17.73 1.93 -35.77
N ARG A 162 16.59 1.92 -36.46
CA ARG A 162 16.54 1.89 -37.95
C ARG A 162 17.09 3.16 -38.55
N ALA A 163 16.89 4.33 -37.92
CA ALA A 163 17.41 5.60 -38.42
C ALA A 163 18.96 5.63 -38.48
N ALA A 164 19.64 4.82 -37.66
CA ALA A 164 21.11 4.72 -37.69
C ALA A 164 21.70 4.10 -38.99
N PHE A 165 20.86 3.52 -39.82
CA PHE A 165 21.27 3.02 -41.15
C PHE A 165 21.25 4.10 -42.25
N PHE A 166 20.69 5.28 -41.96
CA PHE A 166 20.56 6.37 -42.90
C PHE A 166 21.62 7.46 -42.66
N PRO A 167 21.91 8.31 -43.69
CA PRO A 167 22.84 9.41 -43.51
C PRO A 167 22.39 10.37 -42.39
N THR A 168 23.35 10.80 -41.60
CA THR A 168 23.15 11.90 -40.65
C THR A 168 23.57 13.20 -41.31
N ILE A 169 22.66 14.16 -41.39
CA ILE A 169 22.90 15.50 -41.92
C ILE A 169 23.02 16.44 -40.70
N SER A 170 24.18 17.08 -40.57
CA SER A 170 24.39 18.12 -39.57
C SER A 170 24.70 19.45 -40.22
N LEU A 171 24.20 20.51 -39.60
CA LEU A 171 24.37 21.88 -40.06
C LEU A 171 24.94 22.69 -38.91
N THR A 172 26.16 23.16 -39.06
CA THR A 172 26.81 24.00 -38.05
C THR A 172 27.00 25.41 -38.61
N GLY A 173 26.50 26.40 -37.92
CA GLY A 173 26.70 27.81 -38.19
C GLY A 173 27.30 28.50 -36.97
N SER A 174 28.32 29.33 -37.18
CA SER A 174 28.89 30.17 -36.15
C SER A 174 29.01 31.61 -36.64
N VAL A 175 28.76 32.56 -35.73
CA VAL A 175 28.95 33.98 -35.90
C VAL A 175 29.75 34.48 -34.72
N GLY A 176 30.77 35.27 -34.96
CA GLY A 176 31.60 35.78 -33.92
C GLY A 176 32.51 36.90 -34.41
N THR A 177 33.47 37.32 -33.58
CA THR A 177 34.53 38.24 -33.91
C THR A 177 35.90 37.54 -33.72
N ALA A 178 36.85 37.80 -34.58
CA ALA A 178 38.22 37.32 -34.44
C ALA A 178 39.22 38.45 -34.68
N SER A 179 40.25 38.52 -33.85
CA SER A 179 41.34 39.49 -33.97
C SER A 179 42.64 38.86 -33.49
N GLY A 180 43.78 39.29 -34.05
CA GLY A 180 45.10 38.92 -33.56
C GLY A 180 45.49 39.54 -32.21
N GLU A 181 44.81 40.60 -31.80
CA GLU A 181 45.01 41.28 -30.51
C GLU A 181 43.66 41.50 -29.79
N LEU A 182 43.67 41.40 -28.48
CA LEU A 182 42.45 41.55 -27.66
C LEU A 182 41.84 42.96 -27.83
N SER A 183 42.64 43.97 -27.98
CA SER A 183 42.21 45.34 -28.20
C SER A 183 41.49 45.59 -29.52
N GLY A 184 41.63 44.69 -30.49
CA GLY A 184 40.98 44.70 -31.79
C GLY A 184 39.70 43.92 -31.91
N LEU A 185 39.34 43.10 -30.93
CA LEU A 185 38.29 42.06 -31.03
C LEU A 185 36.90 42.57 -31.42
N PHE A 186 36.56 43.79 -31.05
CA PHE A 186 35.25 44.42 -31.35
C PHE A 186 35.37 45.61 -32.33
N LYS A 187 36.47 45.74 -33.06
CA LYS A 187 36.63 46.79 -34.09
C LYS A 187 35.84 46.44 -35.34
N SER A 188 35.54 47.48 -36.15
CA SER A 188 34.91 47.24 -37.46
C SER A 188 35.78 46.34 -38.32
N GLY A 189 35.18 45.35 -38.99
CA GLY A 189 35.88 44.41 -39.85
C GLY A 189 36.39 43.12 -39.20
N THR A 190 36.17 42.93 -37.89
CA THR A 190 36.56 41.70 -37.17
C THR A 190 35.47 40.62 -37.14
N GLY A 191 34.29 40.91 -37.68
CA GLY A 191 33.20 39.96 -37.78
C GLY A 191 33.53 38.79 -38.69
N ILE A 192 33.36 37.59 -38.17
CA ILE A 192 33.52 36.32 -38.94
C ILE A 192 32.24 35.49 -38.84
N TRP A 193 31.92 34.77 -39.87
CA TRP A 193 30.89 33.80 -39.85
C TRP A 193 31.37 32.51 -40.57
N SER A 194 30.83 31.36 -40.16
CA SER A 194 31.06 30.11 -40.84
C SER A 194 29.78 29.34 -40.98
N PHE A 195 29.64 28.59 -42.06
CA PHE A 195 28.54 27.73 -42.36
C PHE A 195 29.10 26.40 -42.92
N ALA A 196 28.92 25.32 -42.14
CA ALA A 196 29.52 24.02 -42.46
C ALA A 196 28.44 22.91 -42.43
N PRO A 197 27.78 22.64 -43.56
CA PRO A 197 26.97 21.44 -43.72
C PRO A 197 27.84 20.20 -43.79
N SER A 198 27.45 19.12 -43.12
CA SER A 198 28.12 17.81 -43.28
C SER A 198 27.10 16.68 -43.39
N ILE A 199 27.42 15.69 -44.20
CA ILE A 199 26.65 14.47 -44.42
C ILE A 199 27.54 13.29 -44.07
N THR A 200 27.13 12.45 -43.12
CA THR A 200 27.87 11.26 -42.73
C THR A 200 27.00 10.03 -42.88
N LEU A 201 27.44 9.07 -43.70
CA LEU A 201 26.82 7.76 -43.88
C LEU A 201 27.76 6.66 -43.38
N PRO A 202 27.36 5.87 -42.35
CA PRO A 202 28.17 4.74 -41.91
C PRO A 202 28.02 3.56 -42.90
N ILE A 203 29.05 3.29 -43.69
CA ILE A 203 29.06 2.18 -44.65
C ILE A 203 29.54 0.90 -43.97
N PHE A 204 30.57 0.99 -43.14
CA PHE A 204 31.16 -0.11 -42.39
C PHE A 204 31.19 0.19 -40.90
N ASN A 205 30.43 -0.58 -40.09
CA ASN A 205 30.39 -0.48 -38.63
C ASN A 205 30.42 -1.84 -37.92
N TRP A 206 30.99 -2.88 -38.61
CA TRP A 206 31.18 -4.23 -38.06
C TRP A 206 29.89 -4.85 -37.47
N GLY A 207 28.74 -4.57 -38.06
CA GLY A 207 27.46 -5.09 -37.63
C GLY A 207 26.82 -4.38 -36.45
N THR A 208 27.41 -3.32 -35.90
CA THR A 208 26.91 -2.59 -34.73
C THR A 208 25.48 -2.10 -34.91
N ASN A 209 25.14 -1.50 -36.07
CA ASN A 209 23.78 -1.02 -36.33
C ASN A 209 22.77 -2.18 -36.36
N LYS A 210 23.12 -3.34 -36.92
CA LYS A 210 22.29 -4.53 -36.94
C LYS A 210 22.07 -5.06 -35.50
N ALA A 211 23.14 -5.19 -34.74
CA ALA A 211 23.07 -5.64 -33.35
C ALA A 211 22.19 -4.71 -32.49
N ASN A 212 22.35 -3.39 -32.65
CA ASN A 212 21.50 -2.41 -31.91
C ASN A 212 20.04 -2.49 -32.33
N LEU A 213 19.74 -2.74 -33.60
CA LEU A 213 18.36 -2.95 -34.05
C LEU A 213 17.77 -4.25 -33.47
N ASP A 214 18.54 -5.33 -33.41
CA ASP A 214 18.09 -6.60 -32.85
C ASP A 214 17.88 -6.48 -31.33
N VAL A 215 18.77 -5.77 -30.62
CA VAL A 215 18.55 -5.41 -29.19
C VAL A 215 17.25 -4.60 -29.00
N ALA A 216 16.99 -3.61 -29.89
CA ALA A 216 15.76 -2.81 -29.77
C ALA A 216 14.50 -3.66 -30.00
N LYS A 217 14.53 -4.64 -30.91
CA LYS A 217 13.43 -5.59 -31.14
C LYS A 217 13.19 -6.49 -29.91
N LEU A 218 14.28 -7.09 -29.38
CA LEU A 218 14.19 -7.94 -28.17
C LEU A 218 13.68 -7.15 -26.94
N ARG A 219 14.09 -5.89 -26.79
CA ARG A 219 13.54 -5.01 -25.76
C ARG A 219 12.03 -4.77 -25.93
N LYS A 220 11.55 -4.63 -27.16
CA LYS A 220 10.10 -4.54 -27.42
C LYS A 220 9.39 -5.83 -27.01
N GLU A 221 9.92 -7.00 -27.38
CA GLU A 221 9.36 -8.29 -26.97
C GLU A 221 9.30 -8.43 -25.45
N ALA A 222 10.35 -8.04 -24.73
CA ALA A 222 10.35 -8.00 -23.27
C ALA A 222 9.26 -7.06 -22.71
N GLN A 223 9.01 -5.91 -23.36
CA GLN A 223 7.95 -4.99 -22.94
C GLN A 223 6.54 -5.52 -23.25
N ILE A 224 6.36 -6.36 -24.27
CA ILE A 224 5.08 -7.05 -24.51
C ILE A 224 4.78 -7.98 -23.32
N VAL A 225 5.73 -8.82 -22.95
CA VAL A 225 5.58 -9.73 -21.80
C VAL A 225 5.32 -8.96 -20.50
N ALA A 226 6.01 -7.83 -20.29
CA ALA A 226 5.79 -6.98 -19.12
C ALA A 226 4.38 -6.36 -19.10
N TYR A 227 3.85 -5.95 -20.25
CA TYR A 227 2.48 -5.45 -20.38
C TYR A 227 1.45 -6.56 -20.09
N GLU A 228 1.63 -7.74 -20.65
CA GLU A 228 0.77 -8.91 -20.40
C GLU A 228 0.77 -9.30 -18.92
N ALA A 229 1.94 -9.28 -18.28
CA ALA A 229 2.07 -9.54 -16.84
C ALA A 229 1.34 -8.49 -16.00
N ALA A 230 1.41 -7.20 -16.37
CA ALA A 230 0.67 -6.14 -15.69
C ALA A 230 -0.87 -6.33 -15.80
N VAL A 231 -1.35 -6.72 -16.97
CA VAL A 231 -2.78 -7.02 -17.19
C VAL A 231 -3.20 -8.23 -16.35
N GLN A 232 -2.42 -9.30 -16.34
CA GLN A 232 -2.72 -10.51 -15.54
C GLN A 232 -2.73 -10.20 -14.04
N ALA A 233 -1.76 -9.43 -13.56
CA ALA A 233 -1.72 -8.99 -12.16
C ALA A 233 -2.97 -8.17 -11.78
N ALA A 234 -3.41 -7.27 -12.65
CA ALA A 234 -4.61 -6.49 -12.43
C ALA A 234 -5.90 -7.35 -12.35
N PHE A 235 -6.02 -8.37 -13.19
CA PHE A 235 -7.11 -9.35 -13.10
C PHE A 235 -7.05 -10.15 -11.81
N GLN A 236 -5.86 -10.60 -11.41
CA GLN A 236 -5.64 -11.32 -10.16
C GLN A 236 -6.04 -10.48 -8.95
N ASP A 237 -5.63 -9.20 -8.90
CA ASP A 237 -5.98 -8.27 -7.83
C ASP A 237 -7.50 -8.15 -7.66
N VAL A 238 -8.23 -7.95 -8.77
CA VAL A 238 -9.69 -7.82 -8.73
C VAL A 238 -10.35 -9.13 -8.30
N SER A 239 -9.90 -10.27 -8.85
CA SER A 239 -10.41 -11.59 -8.48
C SER A 239 -10.21 -11.87 -6.99
N ASN A 240 -8.99 -11.62 -6.48
CA ASN A 240 -8.67 -11.80 -5.07
C ASN A 240 -9.52 -10.88 -4.18
N ALA A 241 -9.73 -9.64 -4.57
CA ALA A 241 -10.56 -8.70 -3.82
C ALA A 241 -12.04 -9.12 -3.76
N LEU A 242 -12.58 -9.65 -4.86
CA LEU A 242 -13.96 -10.15 -4.92
C LEU A 242 -14.15 -11.37 -4.04
N VAL A 243 -13.24 -12.37 -4.14
CA VAL A 243 -13.25 -13.57 -3.29
C VAL A 243 -13.09 -13.21 -1.82
N ALA A 244 -12.12 -12.35 -1.50
CA ALA A 244 -11.89 -11.90 -0.14
C ALA A 244 -13.13 -11.23 0.45
N ARG A 245 -13.80 -10.35 -0.31
CA ARG A 245 -15.04 -9.71 0.13
C ARG A 245 -16.14 -10.71 0.45
N GLU A 246 -16.40 -11.65 -0.46
CA GLU A 246 -17.45 -12.66 -0.26
C GLU A 246 -17.19 -13.53 0.98
N GLN A 247 -15.95 -13.96 1.18
CA GLN A 247 -15.59 -14.80 2.32
C GLN A 247 -15.55 -14.00 3.64
N LEU A 248 -15.12 -12.74 3.61
CA LEU A 248 -15.14 -11.87 4.78
C LEU A 248 -16.58 -11.58 5.24
N ASP A 249 -17.54 -11.37 4.33
CA ASP A 249 -18.95 -11.19 4.68
C ASP A 249 -19.51 -12.43 5.37
N LYS A 250 -19.20 -13.65 4.88
CA LYS A 250 -19.59 -14.93 5.50
C LYS A 250 -18.94 -15.11 6.88
N SER A 251 -17.65 -14.84 6.98
CA SER A 251 -16.88 -14.92 8.23
C SER A 251 -17.42 -13.95 9.28
N TYR A 252 -17.66 -12.70 8.90
CA TYR A 252 -18.25 -11.69 9.79
C TYR A 252 -19.61 -12.12 10.32
N ALA A 253 -20.49 -12.64 9.46
CA ALA A 253 -21.80 -13.13 9.86
C ALA A 253 -21.69 -14.29 10.86
N ALA A 254 -20.75 -15.22 10.64
CA ALA A 254 -20.50 -16.35 11.54
C ALA A 254 -19.94 -15.89 12.89
N LEU A 255 -18.89 -15.04 12.89
CA LEU A 255 -18.28 -14.50 14.11
C LEU A 255 -19.26 -13.66 14.94
N ASN A 256 -20.16 -12.92 14.29
CA ASN A 256 -21.19 -12.15 14.99
C ASN A 256 -22.21 -13.08 15.69
N LYS A 257 -22.60 -14.19 15.03
CA LYS A 257 -23.45 -15.19 15.69
C LYS A 257 -22.73 -15.88 16.84
N GLN A 258 -21.44 -16.23 16.65
CA GLN A 258 -20.60 -16.81 17.70
C GLN A 258 -20.49 -15.91 18.91
N SER A 259 -20.18 -14.61 18.70
CA SER A 259 -20.07 -13.63 19.78
C SER A 259 -21.39 -13.50 20.57
N ARG A 260 -22.53 -13.48 19.87
CA ARG A 260 -23.86 -13.48 20.56
C ARG A 260 -24.07 -14.73 21.38
N ALA A 261 -23.73 -15.91 20.86
CA ALA A 261 -23.89 -17.18 21.58
C ALA A 261 -23.01 -17.21 22.84
N TYR A 262 -21.75 -16.78 22.75
CA TYR A 262 -20.85 -16.69 23.92
C TYR A 262 -21.34 -15.68 24.95
N ASN A 263 -21.83 -14.51 24.56
CA ASN A 263 -22.40 -13.54 25.47
C ASN A 263 -23.65 -14.10 26.19
N ASP A 264 -24.51 -14.83 25.49
CA ASP A 264 -25.67 -15.49 26.13
C ASP A 264 -25.23 -16.62 27.07
N SER A 265 -24.24 -17.43 26.67
CA SER A 265 -23.66 -18.47 27.51
C SER A 265 -23.09 -17.89 28.80
N LEU A 266 -22.28 -16.85 28.70
CA LEU A 266 -21.72 -16.13 29.85
C LEU A 266 -22.82 -15.61 30.80
N ARG A 267 -23.87 -15.01 30.23
CA ARG A 267 -25.03 -14.52 31.03
C ARG A 267 -25.70 -15.67 31.77
N LEU A 268 -25.94 -16.81 31.13
CA LEU A 268 -26.59 -17.97 31.74
C LEU A 268 -25.71 -18.62 32.81
N ILE A 269 -24.43 -18.80 32.54
CA ILE A 269 -23.46 -19.37 33.48
C ILE A 269 -23.31 -18.46 34.72
N ASN A 270 -23.27 -17.15 34.51
CA ASN A 270 -23.20 -16.18 35.62
C ASN A 270 -24.46 -16.27 36.54
N LEU A 271 -25.65 -16.46 35.98
CA LEU A 271 -26.86 -16.71 36.75
C LEU A 271 -26.77 -18.02 37.54
N ARG A 272 -26.35 -19.12 36.90
CA ARG A 272 -26.16 -20.41 37.57
C ARG A 272 -25.12 -20.34 38.67
N TYR A 273 -24.02 -19.63 38.49
CA TYR A 273 -22.98 -19.44 39.48
C TYR A 273 -23.49 -18.63 40.68
N LYS A 274 -24.28 -17.57 40.45
CA LYS A 274 -24.91 -16.77 41.53
C LYS A 274 -25.88 -17.60 42.39
N HIS A 275 -26.55 -18.58 41.77
CA HIS A 275 -27.48 -19.49 42.47
C HIS A 275 -26.81 -20.77 42.98
N GLY A 276 -25.48 -20.87 42.93
CA GLY A 276 -24.73 -22.01 43.45
C GLY A 276 -24.85 -23.31 42.63
N VAL A 277 -25.37 -23.24 41.38
CA VAL A 277 -25.62 -24.40 40.51
C VAL A 277 -24.42 -24.68 39.58
N SER A 278 -23.54 -23.70 39.36
CA SER A 278 -22.31 -23.82 38.56
C SER A 278 -21.08 -23.53 39.41
N ASN A 279 -19.96 -24.16 39.12
CA ASN A 279 -18.71 -23.91 39.80
C ASN A 279 -17.94 -22.71 39.22
N ALA A 280 -16.88 -22.30 39.91
CA ALA A 280 -16.04 -21.15 39.48
C ALA A 280 -15.33 -21.40 38.16
N LEU A 281 -14.98 -22.66 37.83
CA LEU A 281 -14.28 -23.03 36.61
C LEU A 281 -15.17 -22.81 35.37
N ASP A 282 -16.45 -23.18 35.45
CA ASP A 282 -17.41 -22.95 34.37
C ASP A 282 -17.54 -21.45 34.05
N LEU A 283 -17.57 -20.61 35.09
CA LEU A 283 -17.63 -19.16 34.92
C LEU A 283 -16.36 -18.63 34.25
N LEU A 284 -15.20 -19.08 34.72
CA LEU A 284 -13.90 -18.68 34.15
C LEU A 284 -13.75 -19.05 32.67
N ASP A 285 -14.21 -20.26 32.30
CA ASP A 285 -14.17 -20.72 30.91
C ASP A 285 -15.12 -19.91 30.02
N ALA A 286 -16.31 -19.58 30.52
CA ALA A 286 -17.23 -18.72 29.79
C ALA A 286 -16.76 -17.27 29.65
N GLU A 287 -16.04 -16.75 30.66
CA GLU A 287 -15.43 -15.41 30.60
C GLU A 287 -14.22 -15.35 29.64
N ARG A 288 -13.51 -16.48 29.46
CA ARG A 288 -12.37 -16.58 28.55
C ARG A 288 -12.80 -16.69 27.09
N SER A 289 -13.89 -17.35 26.81
CA SER A 289 -14.44 -17.59 25.47
C SER A 289 -15.03 -16.34 24.85
#